data_d2c2895c2ed5f545036826d8bfdd3918
#
_entry.id   d2c2895c2ed5f545036826d8bfdd3918
#
_cell.length_a   1.000
_cell.length_b   1.000
_cell.length_c   1.000
_cell.angle_alpha   90.00
_cell.angle_beta   90.00
_cell.angle_gamma   90.00
#
_symmetry.space_group_name_H-M   'P 1'
#
loop_
_entity.id
_entity.type
_entity.pdbx_description
1 polymer ?
#
loop_
_entity_poly.entity_id
_entity_poly.type
_entity_poly.pdbx_seq_one_letter_code
_entity_poly.pdbx_strand_id
1 'polypeptide(L)'
;MRDVQAVHAFVEKHRRRRQSNKVLHGHPSPVHWLERDIAMDEVLRTRARANRQIRKRVNLYVGTPYCLPTQPDRCGFCLFPSEIYTSHRQLDEYLGYLEREGDMFRDHFAGAELASIYFGGGTSNLYKPDQYPRLMEIVRGVFDIPPHIEVTLEGIPQTFSHDKLLAMKQSGMTRISMGVQQLDDELIKASGRKQSADQVFRTLESCETIGLPASVDLIFGWPNQTLAQMVRDLEAVAATGVTHITHYELNVAGRTDFSRNRRGELPSTEDNLEMYRVGKAVLEACGYTQVTPYDFEKQEAELPSSYLYEELFRKPFQSDENGPIGFDAWGWGYAGISFFFGTPQSPGWAFMNQVRIDQYFRCLSERRYPVMRGFQYTPADLRLHLLFQELQGMDVDRKAYQRRFGLDVVEEHTAVWEAFTDLGWVTISDDRVTVLGDGLFYLPLIQNALGYDRLEQMRHSRAETTMTVPAAAPRPARVAEEPAVWRWRRSSA
;
A
#
# COMPACT_ATOMS: atom_id res chain seq x y z
N MET A 1 -26.10 -3.16 -2.81
CA MET A 1 -27.15 -3.74 -1.93
C MET A 1 -28.42 -2.93 -2.12
N ARG A 2 -29.58 -3.57 -2.16
CA ARG A 2 -30.81 -2.92 -2.67
C ARG A 2 -31.62 -2.19 -1.59
N ASP A 3 -31.44 -2.50 -0.33
CA ASP A 3 -32.16 -1.90 0.78
C ASP A 3 -31.33 -1.90 2.08
N VAL A 4 -31.74 -1.10 3.05
CA VAL A 4 -31.07 -0.89 4.34
C VAL A 4 -30.98 -2.19 5.14
N GLN A 5 -32.02 -3.04 5.12
CA GLN A 5 -32.02 -4.30 5.86
C GLN A 5 -30.98 -5.28 5.32
N ALA A 6 -30.78 -5.34 3.99
CA ALA A 6 -29.73 -6.14 3.37
C ALA A 6 -28.34 -5.69 3.79
N VAL A 7 -28.12 -4.37 3.97
CA VAL A 7 -26.85 -3.84 4.47
C VAL A 7 -26.63 -4.22 5.93
N HIS A 8 -27.63 -4.05 6.80
CA HIS A 8 -27.56 -4.50 8.19
C HIS A 8 -27.26 -6.00 8.31
N ALA A 9 -27.94 -6.84 7.53
CA ALA A 9 -27.69 -8.29 7.50
C ALA A 9 -26.25 -8.61 7.04
N PHE A 10 -25.73 -7.85 6.06
CA PHE A 10 -24.35 -7.97 5.61
C PHE A 10 -23.37 -7.60 6.73
N VAL A 11 -23.59 -6.50 7.43
CA VAL A 11 -22.74 -6.07 8.56
C VAL A 11 -22.74 -7.11 9.67
N GLU A 12 -23.93 -7.56 10.12
CA GLU A 12 -24.03 -8.60 11.17
C GLU A 12 -23.30 -9.90 10.79
N LYS A 13 -23.37 -10.29 9.54
CA LYS A 13 -22.67 -11.48 9.03
C LYS A 13 -21.15 -11.31 9.01
N HIS A 14 -20.66 -10.11 8.78
CA HIS A 14 -19.24 -9.87 8.48
C HIS A 14 -18.46 -9.15 9.58
N ARG A 15 -19.09 -8.36 10.46
CA ARG A 15 -18.40 -7.56 11.49
C ARG A 15 -17.60 -8.41 12.49
N ARG A 16 -18.01 -9.64 12.75
CA ARG A 16 -17.30 -10.58 13.65
C ARG A 16 -16.21 -11.37 12.93
N ARG A 17 -16.06 -11.19 11.63
CA ARG A 17 -15.03 -11.85 10.84
C ARG A 17 -13.85 -10.91 10.70
N ARG A 18 -12.67 -11.41 11.00
CA ARG A 18 -11.44 -10.72 10.72
C ARG A 18 -11.37 -10.40 9.21
N GLN A 19 -11.20 -9.13 8.88
CA GLN A 19 -11.13 -8.70 7.49
C GLN A 19 -9.78 -9.10 6.89
N SER A 20 -9.78 -9.58 5.65
CA SER A 20 -8.55 -9.96 4.95
C SER A 20 -7.79 -8.77 4.38
N ASN A 21 -8.48 -7.68 4.09
CA ASN A 21 -7.92 -6.37 3.75
C ASN A 21 -8.48 -5.34 4.73
N LYS A 22 -7.61 -4.62 5.41
CA LYS A 22 -8.02 -3.70 6.47
C LYS A 22 -8.44 -2.34 5.96
N VAL A 23 -7.81 -1.90 4.86
CA VAL A 23 -8.26 -0.73 4.10
C VAL A 23 -8.17 -1.07 2.62
N LEU A 24 -9.22 -0.80 1.87
CA LEU A 24 -9.22 -1.01 0.43
C LEU A 24 -8.75 0.27 -0.25
N HIS A 25 -7.49 0.27 -0.69
CA HIS A 25 -6.86 1.41 -1.38
C HIS A 25 -7.42 1.68 -2.78
N GLY A 26 -8.38 0.89 -3.24
CA GLY A 26 -9.03 1.08 -4.52
C GLY A 26 -9.99 -0.04 -4.88
N HIS A 27 -10.76 0.17 -5.93
CA HIS A 27 -11.74 -0.77 -6.46
C HIS A 27 -11.51 -1.02 -7.95
N PRO A 28 -11.59 -2.27 -8.41
CA PRO A 28 -11.55 -3.50 -7.61
C PRO A 28 -10.12 -3.83 -7.14
N SER A 29 -10.03 -4.60 -6.06
CA SER A 29 -8.73 -5.11 -5.59
C SER A 29 -8.00 -5.91 -6.69
N PRO A 30 -6.65 -5.91 -6.74
CA PRO A 30 -5.85 -6.64 -7.74
C PRO A 30 -6.16 -8.14 -7.86
N VAL A 31 -6.73 -8.77 -6.84
CA VAL A 31 -7.20 -10.18 -6.90
C VAL A 31 -8.35 -10.38 -7.92
N HIS A 32 -9.04 -9.31 -8.29
CA HIS A 32 -10.10 -9.33 -9.29
C HIS A 32 -9.61 -8.94 -10.69
N TRP A 33 -8.36 -8.55 -10.88
CA TRP A 33 -7.84 -8.19 -12.20
C TRP A 33 -7.53 -9.44 -13.03
N LEU A 34 -7.59 -9.30 -14.33
CA LEU A 34 -7.34 -10.41 -15.23
C LEU A 34 -5.83 -10.57 -15.48
N GLU A 35 -5.34 -11.79 -15.36
CA GLU A 35 -4.01 -12.19 -15.84
C GLU A 35 -4.10 -12.42 -17.35
N ARG A 36 -3.75 -11.42 -18.14
CA ARG A 36 -3.74 -11.46 -19.60
C ARG A 36 -2.74 -10.44 -20.12
N ASP A 37 -2.34 -10.58 -21.36
CA ASP A 37 -1.57 -9.55 -22.04
C ASP A 37 -2.35 -8.25 -22.08
N ILE A 38 -1.81 -7.24 -21.44
CA ILE A 38 -2.38 -5.89 -21.42
C ILE A 38 -1.78 -5.13 -22.60
N ALA A 39 -2.65 -4.57 -23.45
CA ALA A 39 -2.24 -3.72 -24.56
C ALA A 39 -1.73 -2.37 -24.01
N MET A 40 -0.47 -2.34 -23.55
CA MET A 40 0.13 -1.16 -22.93
C MET A 40 0.05 0.08 -23.81
N ASP A 41 0.11 -0.06 -25.13
CA ASP A 41 -0.10 1.05 -26.06
C ASP A 41 -1.50 1.68 -25.91
N GLU A 42 -2.52 0.89 -25.61
CA GLU A 42 -3.87 1.42 -25.36
C GLU A 42 -3.95 2.12 -24.00
N VAL A 43 -3.33 1.53 -22.97
CA VAL A 43 -3.22 2.13 -21.63
C VAL A 43 -2.57 3.51 -21.74
N LEU A 44 -1.43 3.60 -22.40
CA LEU A 44 -0.65 4.83 -22.55
C LEU A 44 -1.35 5.86 -23.45
N ARG A 45 -2.01 5.43 -24.54
CA ARG A 45 -2.87 6.33 -25.35
C ARG A 45 -4.05 6.87 -24.55
N THR A 46 -4.69 6.06 -23.71
CA THR A 46 -5.81 6.49 -22.86
C THR A 46 -5.34 7.51 -21.83
N ARG A 47 -4.19 7.26 -21.19
CA ARG A 47 -3.54 8.21 -20.30
C ARG A 47 -3.25 9.54 -20.99
N ALA A 48 -2.63 9.51 -22.16
CA ALA A 48 -2.30 10.71 -22.94
C ALA A 48 -3.54 11.52 -23.34
N ARG A 49 -4.68 10.87 -23.65
CA ARG A 49 -5.95 11.57 -23.91
C ARG A 49 -6.47 12.25 -22.65
N ALA A 50 -6.47 11.55 -21.52
CA ALA A 50 -6.92 12.11 -20.25
C ALA A 50 -6.08 13.30 -19.80
N ASN A 51 -4.75 13.26 -19.99
CA ASN A 51 -3.83 14.33 -19.62
C ASN A 51 -4.04 15.62 -20.46
N ARG A 52 -4.67 15.53 -21.63
CA ARG A 52 -5.09 16.73 -22.39
C ARG A 52 -6.36 17.39 -21.85
N GLN A 53 -7.14 16.67 -21.03
CA GLN A 53 -8.42 17.17 -20.50
C GLN A 53 -8.32 17.60 -19.04
N ILE A 54 -7.41 17.01 -18.29
CA ILE A 54 -7.20 17.30 -16.87
C ILE A 54 -5.70 17.31 -16.57
N ARG A 55 -5.23 18.35 -15.89
CA ARG A 55 -3.86 18.40 -15.37
C ARG A 55 -3.67 17.31 -14.33
N LYS A 56 -2.56 16.59 -14.39
CA LYS A 56 -2.28 15.49 -13.47
C LYS A 56 -0.88 15.59 -12.90
N ARG A 57 -0.76 15.16 -11.66
CA ARG A 57 0.49 14.88 -11.00
C ARG A 57 0.77 13.39 -10.99
N VAL A 58 2.03 13.02 -10.90
CA VAL A 58 2.45 11.62 -10.77
C VAL A 58 2.86 11.35 -9.33
N ASN A 59 2.20 10.38 -8.72
CA ASN A 59 2.58 9.80 -7.44
C ASN A 59 3.41 8.56 -7.73
N LEU A 60 4.72 8.60 -7.43
CA LEU A 60 5.67 7.58 -7.84
C LEU A 60 5.96 6.61 -6.69
N TYR A 61 5.69 5.33 -6.92
CA TYR A 61 6.17 4.24 -6.06
C TYR A 61 7.27 3.46 -6.76
N VAL A 62 8.41 3.27 -6.13
CA VAL A 62 9.52 2.46 -6.67
C VAL A 62 9.70 1.22 -5.80
N GLY A 63 9.39 0.06 -6.37
CA GLY A 63 9.41 -1.22 -5.66
C GLY A 63 10.80 -1.82 -5.54
N THR A 64 11.17 -2.30 -4.34
CA THR A 64 12.37 -3.11 -4.09
C THR A 64 11.96 -4.56 -3.88
N PRO A 65 12.53 -5.55 -4.62
CA PRO A 65 12.06 -6.94 -4.57
C PRO A 65 12.57 -7.73 -3.37
N TYR A 66 13.68 -7.34 -2.75
CA TYR A 66 14.43 -8.20 -1.83
C TYR A 66 14.11 -7.94 -0.36
N CYS A 67 14.06 -9.03 0.43
CA CYS A 67 13.98 -9.00 1.89
C CYS A 67 15.07 -9.87 2.51
N LEU A 68 15.47 -9.54 3.76
CA LEU A 68 16.28 -10.45 4.57
C LEU A 68 15.51 -11.74 4.83
N PRO A 69 16.19 -12.90 4.84
CA PRO A 69 15.55 -14.16 5.19
C PRO A 69 15.10 -14.16 6.64
N THR A 70 13.86 -14.59 6.88
CA THR A 70 13.29 -14.76 8.22
C THR A 70 12.73 -16.18 8.38
N GLN A 71 12.59 -16.62 9.63
CA GLN A 71 11.93 -17.87 9.99
C GLN A 71 10.93 -17.58 11.11
N PRO A 72 9.61 -17.57 10.82
CA PRO A 72 8.94 -17.96 9.57
C PRO A 72 9.21 -17.04 8.39
N ASP A 73 9.03 -17.57 7.17
CA ASP A 73 9.22 -16.82 5.92
C ASP A 73 8.37 -15.54 5.87
N ARG A 74 8.92 -14.47 5.28
CA ARG A 74 8.25 -13.16 5.17
C ARG A 74 7.72 -12.61 6.49
N CYS A 75 8.52 -12.72 7.54
CA CYS A 75 8.14 -12.30 8.91
C CYS A 75 6.86 -12.95 9.43
N GLY A 76 6.38 -14.05 8.83
CA GLY A 76 5.17 -14.77 9.21
C GLY A 76 3.85 -14.09 8.89
N PHE A 77 3.82 -12.81 8.58
CA PHE A 77 2.60 -12.03 8.32
C PHE A 77 2.57 -11.32 6.97
N CYS A 78 3.72 -11.04 6.36
CA CYS A 78 3.81 -10.18 5.20
C CYS A 78 3.26 -10.85 3.93
N LEU A 79 2.43 -10.12 3.19
CA LEU A 79 1.83 -10.55 1.93
C LEU A 79 2.58 -10.03 0.71
N PHE A 80 3.54 -9.13 0.90
CA PHE A 80 4.30 -8.57 -0.22
C PHE A 80 5.12 -9.68 -0.90
N PRO A 81 5.04 -9.82 -2.23
CA PRO A 81 5.85 -10.77 -2.95
C PRO A 81 7.30 -10.31 -2.93
N SER A 82 8.15 -10.99 -2.18
CA SER A 82 9.57 -10.65 -2.07
C SER A 82 10.45 -11.85 -2.37
N GLU A 83 11.66 -11.53 -2.83
CA GLU A 83 12.75 -12.47 -3.09
C GLU A 83 13.75 -12.42 -1.94
N ILE A 84 14.47 -13.52 -1.71
CA ILE A 84 15.48 -13.56 -0.65
C ILE A 84 16.71 -12.74 -1.06
N TYR A 85 17.08 -11.79 -0.22
CA TYR A 85 18.33 -11.06 -0.36
C TYR A 85 19.54 -11.94 0.01
N THR A 86 20.49 -12.04 -0.91
CA THR A 86 21.73 -12.81 -0.69
C THR A 86 23.00 -11.97 -0.82
N SER A 87 22.98 -10.92 -1.66
CA SER A 87 24.14 -10.06 -1.88
C SER A 87 23.76 -8.73 -2.53
N HIS A 88 24.63 -7.74 -2.37
CA HIS A 88 24.47 -6.42 -3.02
C HIS A 88 24.46 -6.49 -4.55
N ARG A 89 25.09 -7.52 -5.14
CA ARG A 89 25.06 -7.72 -6.60
C ARG A 89 23.66 -7.87 -7.14
N GLN A 90 22.72 -8.46 -6.38
CA GLN A 90 21.32 -8.54 -6.77
C GLN A 90 20.68 -7.13 -6.89
N LEU A 91 21.05 -6.21 -5.99
CA LEU A 91 20.55 -4.84 -6.03
C LEU A 91 21.15 -4.07 -7.21
N ASP A 92 22.45 -4.22 -7.50
CA ASP A 92 23.08 -3.60 -8.67
C ASP A 92 22.44 -4.09 -9.98
N GLU A 93 22.20 -5.39 -10.08
CA GLU A 93 21.52 -5.99 -11.23
C GLU A 93 20.09 -5.43 -11.35
N TYR A 94 19.35 -5.37 -10.24
CA TYR A 94 18.00 -4.83 -10.21
C TYR A 94 17.93 -3.36 -10.63
N LEU A 95 18.85 -2.50 -10.16
CA LEU A 95 18.93 -1.11 -10.58
C LEU A 95 19.08 -0.97 -12.11
N GLY A 96 19.86 -1.84 -12.75
CA GLY A 96 19.98 -1.87 -14.21
C GLY A 96 18.67 -2.24 -14.93
N TYR A 97 17.87 -3.11 -14.35
CA TYR A 97 16.54 -3.43 -14.90
C TYR A 97 15.50 -2.35 -14.60
N LEU A 98 15.57 -1.73 -13.43
CA LEU A 98 14.72 -0.59 -13.09
C LEU A 98 14.94 0.57 -14.07
N GLU A 99 16.19 0.87 -14.41
CA GLU A 99 16.53 1.88 -15.42
C GLU A 99 15.93 1.54 -16.79
N ARG A 100 16.02 0.27 -17.25
CA ARG A 100 15.42 -0.16 -18.52
C ARG A 100 13.90 0.03 -18.54
N GLU A 101 13.21 -0.25 -17.44
CA GLU A 101 11.77 0.02 -17.34
C GLU A 101 11.51 1.54 -17.43
N GLY A 102 12.29 2.35 -16.71
CA GLY A 102 12.21 3.82 -16.80
C GLY A 102 12.38 4.34 -18.22
N ASP A 103 13.36 3.82 -18.96
CA ASP A 103 13.59 4.18 -20.35
C ASP A 103 12.36 3.90 -21.25
N MET A 104 11.63 2.82 -20.99
CA MET A 104 10.42 2.48 -21.76
C MET A 104 9.25 3.43 -21.46
N PHE A 105 9.23 4.07 -20.30
CA PHE A 105 8.17 5.00 -19.90
C PHE A 105 8.56 6.48 -20.06
N ARG A 106 9.82 6.81 -20.28
CA ARG A 106 10.36 8.18 -20.28
C ARG A 106 9.54 9.15 -21.14
N ASP A 107 9.30 8.81 -22.40
CA ASP A 107 8.57 9.68 -23.32
C ASP A 107 7.10 9.87 -22.92
N HIS A 108 6.54 8.90 -22.23
CA HIS A 108 5.16 8.96 -21.76
C HIS A 108 4.99 9.84 -20.52
N PHE A 109 6.07 10.11 -19.78
CA PHE A 109 6.09 11.00 -18.64
C PHE A 109 6.79 12.34 -18.91
N ALA A 110 7.20 12.61 -20.15
CA ALA A 110 7.82 13.88 -20.50
C ALA A 110 6.93 15.08 -20.11
N GLY A 111 7.48 15.98 -19.30
CA GLY A 111 6.76 17.14 -18.78
C GLY A 111 5.71 16.85 -17.71
N ALA A 112 5.65 15.63 -17.18
CA ALA A 112 4.75 15.30 -16.09
C ALA A 112 5.25 15.89 -14.76
N GLU A 113 4.35 16.53 -14.01
CA GLU A 113 4.61 17.05 -12.67
C GLU A 113 4.68 15.90 -11.67
N LEU A 114 5.83 15.72 -11.01
CA LEU A 114 6.01 14.73 -9.98
C LEU A 114 5.49 15.26 -8.64
N ALA A 115 4.64 14.52 -7.94
CA ALA A 115 4.04 14.94 -6.68
C ALA A 115 4.80 14.39 -5.46
N SER A 116 5.19 13.13 -5.50
CA SER A 116 5.96 12.47 -4.45
C SER A 116 6.71 11.26 -4.99
N ILE A 117 7.71 10.80 -4.23
CA ILE A 117 8.45 9.56 -4.49
C ILE A 117 8.43 8.70 -3.23
N TYR A 118 8.06 7.43 -3.37
CA TYR A 118 8.11 6.45 -2.29
C TYR A 118 8.90 5.20 -2.72
N PHE A 119 10.04 4.96 -2.08
CA PHE A 119 10.83 3.74 -2.25
C PHE A 119 10.40 2.72 -1.20
N GLY A 120 9.73 1.66 -1.62
CA GLY A 120 9.14 0.67 -0.72
C GLY A 120 9.22 -0.76 -1.26
N GLY A 121 8.38 -1.64 -0.72
CA GLY A 121 8.22 -3.01 -1.20
C GLY A 121 8.80 -4.05 -0.25
N GLY A 122 9.90 -4.69 -0.62
CA GLY A 122 10.59 -5.64 0.26
C GLY A 122 11.30 -4.94 1.40
N THR A 123 12.58 -4.62 1.23
CA THR A 123 13.39 -3.88 2.21
C THR A 123 14.28 -2.88 1.49
N SER A 124 13.78 -1.66 1.27
CA SER A 124 14.46 -0.68 0.43
C SER A 124 15.73 -0.11 1.07
N ASN A 125 15.91 -0.21 2.38
CA ASN A 125 17.17 0.17 3.04
C ASN A 125 18.24 -0.91 3.04
N LEU A 126 18.13 -1.96 2.19
CA LEU A 126 19.21 -2.90 1.90
C LEU A 126 20.28 -2.30 0.99
N TYR A 127 19.98 -1.26 0.21
CA TYR A 127 20.95 -0.56 -0.61
C TYR A 127 22.13 -0.05 0.24
N LYS A 128 23.33 -0.03 -0.35
CA LYS A 128 24.51 0.59 0.25
C LYS A 128 24.48 2.12 0.08
N PRO A 129 25.25 2.86 0.87
CA PRO A 129 25.36 4.32 0.76
C PRO A 129 25.67 4.82 -0.66
N ASP A 130 26.51 4.13 -1.41
CA ASP A 130 26.91 4.47 -2.78
C ASP A 130 25.83 4.13 -3.85
N GLN A 131 24.82 3.34 -3.51
CA GLN A 131 23.72 2.99 -4.41
C GLN A 131 22.56 4.00 -4.35
N TYR A 132 22.40 4.80 -3.29
CA TYR A 132 21.32 5.80 -3.20
C TYR A 132 21.42 6.92 -4.25
N PRO A 133 22.61 7.50 -4.55
CA PRO A 133 22.76 8.43 -5.66
C PRO A 133 22.31 7.81 -6.99
N ARG A 134 22.70 6.56 -7.27
CA ARG A 134 22.31 5.84 -8.49
C ARG A 134 20.80 5.63 -8.59
N LEU A 135 20.14 5.29 -7.47
CA LEU A 135 18.69 5.14 -7.42
C LEU A 135 17.99 6.45 -7.78
N MET A 136 18.46 7.58 -7.25
CA MET A 136 17.92 8.90 -7.59
C MET A 136 18.24 9.34 -9.02
N GLU A 137 19.40 8.96 -9.58
CA GLU A 137 19.73 9.21 -10.98
C GLU A 137 18.79 8.49 -11.94
N ILE A 138 18.43 7.24 -11.63
CA ILE A 138 17.44 6.47 -12.40
C ILE A 138 16.10 7.21 -12.44
N VAL A 139 15.64 7.75 -11.32
CA VAL A 139 14.40 8.55 -11.27
C VAL A 139 14.54 9.83 -12.09
N ARG A 140 15.69 10.54 -11.97
CA ARG A 140 15.99 11.74 -12.78
C ARG A 140 16.07 11.46 -14.27
N GLY A 141 16.35 10.22 -14.65
CA GLY A 141 16.31 9.79 -16.05
C GLY A 141 14.92 9.84 -16.67
N VAL A 142 13.86 9.90 -15.86
CA VAL A 142 12.46 9.93 -16.31
C VAL A 142 11.75 11.21 -15.93
N PHE A 143 12.06 11.81 -14.77
CA PHE A 143 11.37 12.97 -14.21
C PHE A 143 12.33 14.09 -13.84
N ASP A 144 11.87 15.33 -14.02
CA ASP A 144 12.42 16.46 -13.31
C ASP A 144 11.91 16.41 -11.85
N ILE A 145 12.83 16.29 -10.88
CA ILE A 145 12.49 16.19 -9.47
C ILE A 145 12.42 17.60 -8.86
N PRO A 146 11.24 18.09 -8.46
CA PRO A 146 11.12 19.39 -7.82
C PRO A 146 11.89 19.44 -6.48
N PRO A 147 12.50 20.58 -6.11
CA PRO A 147 13.35 20.66 -4.90
C PRO A 147 12.59 20.46 -3.58
N HIS A 148 11.28 20.62 -3.57
CA HIS A 148 10.43 20.51 -2.36
C HIS A 148 9.57 19.26 -2.30
N ILE A 149 9.81 18.32 -3.21
CA ILE A 149 9.04 17.07 -3.24
C ILE A 149 9.44 16.18 -2.06
N GLU A 150 8.47 15.49 -1.48
CA GLU A 150 8.76 14.44 -0.50
C GLU A 150 9.30 13.20 -1.20
N VAL A 151 10.46 12.74 -0.73
CA VAL A 151 11.10 11.50 -1.16
C VAL A 151 11.25 10.61 0.08
N THR A 152 10.35 9.63 0.22
CA THR A 152 10.36 8.67 1.32
C THR A 152 11.09 7.41 0.95
N LEU A 153 11.90 6.86 1.87
CA LEU A 153 12.47 5.53 1.76
C LEU A 153 12.04 4.68 2.95
N GLU A 154 11.39 3.55 2.65
CA GLU A 154 10.95 2.56 3.64
C GLU A 154 12.10 1.60 3.99
N GLY A 155 12.14 1.16 5.25
CA GLY A 155 13.13 0.20 5.69
C GLY A 155 12.81 -0.47 7.01
N ILE A 156 13.74 -1.31 7.46
CA ILE A 156 13.66 -2.03 8.73
C ILE A 156 14.75 -1.56 9.69
N PRO A 157 14.50 -1.54 11.01
CA PRO A 157 15.42 -0.95 11.99
C PRO A 157 16.85 -1.46 11.91
N GLN A 158 17.03 -2.78 11.79
CA GLN A 158 18.35 -3.42 11.83
C GLN A 158 19.25 -3.12 10.63
N THR A 159 18.73 -2.52 9.56
CA THR A 159 19.52 -2.17 8.38
C THR A 159 19.74 -0.67 8.21
N PHE A 160 19.19 0.17 9.06
CA PHE A 160 19.55 1.57 9.18
C PHE A 160 20.85 1.71 9.99
N SER A 161 21.72 2.57 9.52
CA SER A 161 22.90 3.07 10.25
C SER A 161 23.00 4.58 10.04
N HIS A 162 23.70 5.27 10.91
CA HIS A 162 23.91 6.72 10.78
C HIS A 162 24.48 7.09 9.40
N ASP A 163 25.49 6.38 8.91
CA ASP A 163 26.11 6.64 7.60
C ASP A 163 25.12 6.42 6.44
N LYS A 164 24.27 5.40 6.54
CA LYS A 164 23.22 5.17 5.53
C LYS A 164 22.17 6.29 5.53
N LEU A 165 21.72 6.71 6.70
CA LEU A 165 20.74 7.80 6.83
C LEU A 165 21.32 9.09 6.28
N LEU A 166 22.60 9.38 6.57
CA LEU A 166 23.29 10.54 6.02
C LEU A 166 23.41 10.46 4.49
N ALA A 167 23.79 9.30 3.95
CA ALA A 167 23.87 9.07 2.51
C ALA A 167 22.48 9.19 1.82
N MET A 168 21.41 8.69 2.45
CA MET A 168 20.03 8.87 1.98
C MET A 168 19.69 10.36 1.86
N LYS A 169 19.89 11.12 2.95
CA LYS A 169 19.63 12.57 2.97
C LYS A 169 20.45 13.31 1.89
N GLN A 170 21.73 13.02 1.77
CA GLN A 170 22.61 13.62 0.76
C GLN A 170 22.19 13.25 -0.68
N SER A 171 21.56 12.11 -0.88
CA SER A 171 21.05 11.68 -2.18
C SER A 171 19.69 12.33 -2.54
N GLY A 172 19.05 13.01 -1.59
CA GLY A 172 17.79 13.71 -1.80
C GLY A 172 16.55 13.02 -1.21
N MET A 173 16.72 11.96 -0.38
CA MET A 173 15.63 11.46 0.45
C MET A 173 15.32 12.49 1.54
N THR A 174 14.05 12.79 1.72
CA THR A 174 13.58 13.83 2.66
C THR A 174 12.86 13.24 3.86
N ARG A 175 12.58 11.92 3.84
CA ARG A 175 11.85 11.21 4.89
C ARG A 175 12.23 9.72 4.88
N ILE A 176 12.19 9.07 6.04
CA ILE A 176 12.18 7.61 6.11
C ILE A 176 10.87 7.10 6.71
N SER A 177 10.45 5.88 6.31
CA SER A 177 9.42 5.09 6.97
C SER A 177 10.06 3.84 7.56
N MET A 178 9.88 3.61 8.85
CA MET A 178 10.52 2.50 9.56
C MET A 178 9.50 1.45 10.00
N GLY A 179 9.49 0.31 9.32
CA GLY A 179 8.66 -0.82 9.69
C GLY A 179 9.15 -1.50 10.97
N VAL A 180 8.74 -0.98 12.12
CA VAL A 180 9.08 -1.50 13.45
C VAL A 180 8.21 -2.70 13.82
N GLN A 181 6.92 -2.57 13.64
CA GLN A 181 5.85 -3.53 13.90
C GLN A 181 5.59 -3.78 15.40
N GLN A 182 6.60 -4.11 16.19
CA GLN A 182 6.57 -4.40 17.63
C GLN A 182 7.87 -3.92 18.29
N LEU A 183 7.83 -3.60 19.58
CA LEU A 183 9.04 -3.41 20.40
C LEU A 183 9.29 -4.58 21.36
N ASP A 184 8.27 -5.36 21.68
CA ASP A 184 8.38 -6.54 22.54
C ASP A 184 9.20 -7.66 21.87
N ASP A 185 10.30 -8.08 22.52
CA ASP A 185 11.26 -9.05 21.98
C ASP A 185 10.64 -10.41 21.66
N GLU A 186 9.67 -10.89 22.47
CA GLU A 186 9.03 -12.19 22.23
C GLU A 186 8.10 -12.13 21.00
N LEU A 187 7.39 -11.01 20.81
CA LEU A 187 6.54 -10.80 19.65
C LEU A 187 7.39 -10.63 18.38
N ILE A 188 8.50 -9.89 18.46
CA ILE A 188 9.45 -9.74 17.35
C ILE A 188 10.03 -11.09 16.94
N LYS A 189 10.50 -11.87 17.92
CA LYS A 189 11.08 -13.19 17.70
C LYS A 189 10.09 -14.16 17.05
N ALA A 190 8.80 -14.07 17.40
CA ALA A 190 7.73 -14.87 16.81
C ALA A 190 7.58 -14.64 15.30
N SER A 191 7.96 -13.47 14.78
CA SER A 191 7.99 -13.15 13.35
C SER A 191 9.30 -13.54 12.65
N GLY A 192 10.30 -14.00 13.39
CA GLY A 192 11.63 -14.30 12.87
C GLY A 192 12.49 -13.06 12.53
N ARG A 193 12.01 -11.86 12.89
CA ARG A 193 12.82 -10.64 12.76
C ARG A 193 13.92 -10.60 13.82
N LYS A 194 15.00 -9.89 13.51
CA LYS A 194 16.19 -9.80 14.37
C LYS A 194 16.45 -8.38 14.89
N GLN A 195 15.47 -7.52 14.78
CA GLN A 195 15.54 -6.16 15.33
C GLN A 195 15.45 -6.16 16.85
N SER A 196 15.91 -5.08 17.48
CA SER A 196 15.71 -4.78 18.89
C SER A 196 15.09 -3.39 19.06
N ALA A 197 14.44 -3.12 20.19
CA ALA A 197 13.95 -1.78 20.54
C ALA A 197 15.09 -0.74 20.54
N ASP A 198 16.27 -1.09 21.01
CA ASP A 198 17.47 -0.25 20.96
C ASP A 198 17.84 0.21 19.55
N GLN A 199 17.71 -0.67 18.54
CA GLN A 199 18.00 -0.30 17.14
C GLN A 199 16.97 0.71 16.63
N VAL A 200 15.69 0.56 17.02
CA VAL A 200 14.63 1.51 16.69
C VAL A 200 14.97 2.89 17.24
N PHE A 201 15.23 2.99 18.54
CA PHE A 201 15.47 4.29 19.21
C PHE A 201 16.76 4.95 18.70
N ARG A 202 17.84 4.20 18.51
CA ARG A 202 19.07 4.74 17.91
C ARG A 202 18.88 5.23 16.47
N THR A 203 18.02 4.59 15.69
CA THR A 203 17.68 5.07 14.35
C THR A 203 16.93 6.39 14.40
N LEU A 204 15.95 6.52 15.29
CA LEU A 204 15.18 7.76 15.47
C LEU A 204 16.06 8.92 15.98
N GLU A 205 16.95 8.68 16.97
CA GLU A 205 17.95 9.63 17.44
C GLU A 205 18.90 10.09 16.31
N SER A 206 19.32 9.15 15.46
CA SER A 206 20.17 9.48 14.30
C SER A 206 19.38 10.33 13.29
N CYS A 207 18.11 10.05 13.05
CA CYS A 207 17.27 10.85 12.18
C CYS A 207 17.09 12.28 12.69
N GLU A 208 16.81 12.44 13.99
CA GLU A 208 16.73 13.74 14.65
C GLU A 208 18.04 14.52 14.52
N THR A 209 19.17 13.90 14.86
CA THR A 209 20.51 14.50 14.80
C THR A 209 20.83 15.05 13.40
N ILE A 210 20.47 14.35 12.34
CA ILE A 210 20.74 14.78 10.96
C ILE A 210 19.59 15.61 10.36
N GLY A 211 18.49 15.83 11.10
CA GLY A 211 17.31 16.54 10.61
C GLY A 211 16.65 15.83 9.42
N LEU A 212 16.39 14.53 9.54
CA LEU A 212 15.68 13.71 8.56
C LEU A 212 14.37 13.20 9.19
N PRO A 213 13.19 13.71 8.78
CA PRO A 213 11.90 13.24 9.30
C PRO A 213 11.73 11.72 9.21
N ALA A 214 11.12 11.13 10.22
CA ALA A 214 10.87 9.70 10.29
C ALA A 214 9.41 9.39 10.61
N SER A 215 8.93 8.26 10.11
CA SER A 215 7.69 7.62 10.57
C SER A 215 7.98 6.21 11.09
N VAL A 216 7.08 5.74 11.94
CA VAL A 216 7.14 4.40 12.53
C VAL A 216 5.84 3.67 12.25
N ASP A 217 5.97 2.44 11.71
CA ASP A 217 4.85 1.54 11.50
C ASP A 217 4.80 0.52 12.62
N LEU A 218 3.66 0.46 13.33
CA LEU A 218 3.35 -0.51 14.38
C LEU A 218 2.12 -1.33 13.99
N ILE A 219 2.08 -2.59 14.43
CA ILE A 219 0.98 -3.51 14.14
C ILE A 219 0.36 -3.99 15.44
N PHE A 220 -0.95 -3.81 15.61
CA PHE A 220 -1.70 -4.44 16.69
C PHE A 220 -2.47 -5.69 16.22
N GLY A 221 -2.95 -6.47 17.18
CA GLY A 221 -3.63 -7.73 16.88
C GLY A 221 -2.69 -8.87 16.52
N TRP A 222 -1.44 -8.82 17.00
CA TRP A 222 -0.40 -9.83 16.84
C TRP A 222 -0.73 -11.12 17.61
N PRO A 223 -0.25 -12.30 17.17
CA PRO A 223 -0.43 -13.54 17.97
C PRO A 223 0.07 -13.36 19.40
N ASN A 224 -0.79 -13.63 20.38
CA ASN A 224 -0.54 -13.50 21.82
C ASN A 224 -0.23 -12.07 22.32
N GLN A 225 -0.41 -11.05 21.52
CA GLN A 225 -0.24 -9.65 21.95
C GLN A 225 -1.31 -9.28 22.97
N THR A 226 -0.89 -8.71 24.09
CA THR A 226 -1.79 -8.13 25.08
C THR A 226 -2.00 -6.63 24.84
N LEU A 227 -3.13 -6.11 25.30
CA LEU A 227 -3.42 -4.68 25.26
C LEU A 227 -2.32 -3.85 25.96
N ALA A 228 -1.82 -4.33 27.10
CA ALA A 228 -0.75 -3.64 27.85
C ALA A 228 0.58 -3.59 27.10
N GLN A 229 0.94 -4.62 26.31
CA GLN A 229 2.13 -4.59 25.46
C GLN A 229 1.96 -3.53 24.35
N MET A 230 0.82 -3.53 23.67
CA MET A 230 0.51 -2.54 22.65
C MET A 230 0.58 -1.10 23.18
N VAL A 231 -0.01 -0.83 24.35
CA VAL A 231 0.03 0.50 24.96
C VAL A 231 1.47 0.93 25.26
N ARG A 232 2.29 0.05 25.87
CA ARG A 232 3.70 0.36 26.14
C ARG A 232 4.48 0.68 24.87
N ASP A 233 4.25 -0.05 23.79
CA ASP A 233 4.92 0.18 22.50
C ASP A 233 4.54 1.55 21.93
N LEU A 234 3.25 1.91 21.96
CA LEU A 234 2.75 3.20 21.49
C LEU A 234 3.32 4.37 22.33
N GLU A 235 3.28 4.27 23.66
CA GLU A 235 3.83 5.30 24.56
C GLU A 235 5.33 5.47 24.35
N ALA A 236 6.09 4.38 24.21
CA ALA A 236 7.52 4.42 24.02
C ALA A 236 7.91 5.07 22.67
N VAL A 237 7.19 4.75 21.58
CA VAL A 237 7.41 5.38 20.28
C VAL A 237 6.97 6.84 20.28
N ALA A 238 5.80 7.16 20.86
CA ALA A 238 5.31 8.52 20.93
C ALA A 238 6.23 9.46 21.75
N ALA A 239 6.88 8.93 22.79
CA ALA A 239 7.85 9.67 23.61
C ALA A 239 9.10 10.12 22.83
N THR A 240 9.43 9.49 21.71
CA THR A 240 10.54 9.93 20.84
C THR A 240 10.23 11.21 20.04
N GLY A 241 8.97 11.66 20.02
CA GLY A 241 8.57 12.82 19.24
C GLY A 241 8.51 12.59 17.73
N VAL A 242 8.58 11.33 17.26
CA VAL A 242 8.49 11.01 15.83
C VAL A 242 7.25 11.66 15.19
N THR A 243 7.41 12.17 13.97
CA THR A 243 6.37 13.00 13.31
C THR A 243 5.11 12.25 12.93
N HIS A 244 5.25 10.95 12.59
CA HIS A 244 4.16 10.16 12.07
C HIS A 244 4.24 8.72 12.60
N ILE A 245 3.12 8.20 13.06
CA ILE A 245 2.95 6.82 13.51
C ILE A 245 1.81 6.19 12.70
N THR A 246 2.10 5.07 12.03
CA THR A 246 1.05 4.22 11.47
C THR A 246 0.81 3.06 12.41
N HIS A 247 -0.44 2.89 12.87
CA HIS A 247 -0.84 1.82 13.79
C HIS A 247 -1.84 0.89 13.12
N TYR A 248 -1.32 -0.09 12.37
CA TYR A 248 -2.11 -1.04 11.58
C TYR A 248 -2.71 -2.16 12.41
N GLU A 249 -3.92 -2.61 12.06
CA GLU A 249 -4.37 -3.94 12.45
C GLU A 249 -3.65 -5.00 11.62
N LEU A 250 -3.17 -6.08 12.26
CA LEU A 250 -2.54 -7.22 11.58
C LEU A 250 -3.46 -7.78 10.48
N ASN A 251 -2.98 -7.75 9.25
CA ASN A 251 -3.67 -8.36 8.13
C ASN A 251 -3.45 -9.88 8.14
N VAL A 252 -4.51 -10.65 8.39
CA VAL A 252 -4.47 -12.12 8.44
C VAL A 252 -5.11 -12.68 7.18
N ALA A 253 -4.42 -12.58 6.06
CA ALA A 253 -4.91 -13.05 4.79
C ALA A 253 -3.94 -14.02 4.11
N GLY A 254 -4.43 -14.71 3.10
CA GLY A 254 -3.62 -15.56 2.24
C GLY A 254 -2.99 -16.76 2.95
N ARG A 255 -1.72 -17.00 2.61
CA ARG A 255 -0.98 -18.20 3.04
C ARG A 255 0.18 -17.86 3.98
N THR A 256 0.07 -16.79 4.75
CA THR A 256 1.09 -16.42 5.74
C THR A 256 1.19 -17.45 6.86
N ASP A 257 2.33 -17.51 7.53
CA ASP A 257 2.54 -18.43 8.67
C ASP A 257 1.55 -18.14 9.79
N PHE A 258 1.34 -16.88 10.15
CA PHE A 258 0.38 -16.49 11.19
C PHE A 258 -1.05 -16.92 10.85
N SER A 259 -1.43 -16.84 9.57
CA SER A 259 -2.74 -17.30 9.11
C SER A 259 -2.92 -18.81 9.18
N ARG A 260 -1.85 -19.61 8.98
CA ARG A 260 -1.90 -21.05 8.91
C ARG A 260 -1.61 -21.73 10.25
N ASN A 261 -0.56 -21.27 10.93
CA ASN A 261 0.03 -21.99 12.04
C ASN A 261 -0.29 -21.35 13.40
N ARG A 262 -0.64 -20.05 13.42
CA ARG A 262 -0.86 -19.30 14.67
C ARG A 262 -2.27 -18.70 14.79
N ARG A 263 -3.21 -19.16 14.00
CA ARG A 263 -4.57 -18.62 13.95
C ARG A 263 -5.29 -18.64 15.31
N GLY A 264 -5.06 -19.67 16.11
CA GLY A 264 -5.63 -19.81 17.45
C GLY A 264 -5.04 -18.87 18.50
N GLU A 265 -3.92 -18.21 18.19
CA GLU A 265 -3.23 -17.27 19.08
C GLU A 265 -3.59 -15.80 18.76
N LEU A 266 -4.36 -15.58 17.72
CA LEU A 266 -4.76 -14.23 17.30
C LEU A 266 -5.89 -13.71 18.20
N PRO A 267 -5.86 -12.42 18.59
CA PRO A 267 -6.97 -11.80 19.28
C PRO A 267 -8.27 -11.90 18.48
N SER A 268 -9.41 -11.88 19.15
CA SER A 268 -10.72 -11.79 18.51
C SER A 268 -10.90 -10.46 17.75
N THR A 269 -11.95 -10.34 16.94
CA THR A 269 -12.27 -9.05 16.31
C THR A 269 -12.69 -8.02 17.33
N GLU A 270 -13.36 -8.44 18.39
CA GLU A 270 -13.75 -7.59 19.51
C GLU A 270 -12.53 -7.09 20.28
N ASP A 271 -11.54 -7.95 20.56
CA ASP A 271 -10.27 -7.53 21.19
C ASP A 271 -9.50 -6.54 20.29
N ASN A 272 -9.48 -6.78 18.97
CA ASN A 272 -8.86 -5.86 18.03
C ASN A 272 -9.56 -4.50 17.97
N LEU A 273 -10.88 -4.47 18.04
CA LEU A 273 -11.63 -3.22 18.13
C LEU A 273 -11.28 -2.45 19.40
N GLU A 274 -11.14 -3.14 20.54
CA GLU A 274 -10.70 -2.53 21.78
C GLU A 274 -9.25 -2.02 21.67
N MET A 275 -8.33 -2.81 21.11
CA MET A 275 -6.95 -2.37 20.81
C MET A 275 -6.93 -1.12 19.92
N TYR A 276 -7.80 -1.07 18.92
CA TYR A 276 -7.94 0.10 18.04
C TYR A 276 -8.38 1.35 18.81
N ARG A 277 -9.44 1.25 19.62
CA ARG A 277 -9.96 2.36 20.41
C ARG A 277 -8.95 2.88 21.43
N VAL A 278 -8.31 1.96 22.17
CA VAL A 278 -7.29 2.30 23.15
C VAL A 278 -6.06 2.88 22.47
N GLY A 279 -5.59 2.27 21.36
CA GLY A 279 -4.44 2.78 20.61
C GLY A 279 -4.66 4.21 20.12
N LYS A 280 -5.84 4.51 19.56
CA LYS A 280 -6.23 5.87 19.20
C LYS A 280 -6.19 6.82 20.39
N ALA A 281 -6.80 6.45 21.51
CA ALA A 281 -6.85 7.31 22.70
C ALA A 281 -5.44 7.59 23.27
N VAL A 282 -4.54 6.60 23.28
CA VAL A 282 -3.14 6.75 23.70
C VAL A 282 -2.40 7.73 22.79
N LEU A 283 -2.50 7.57 21.47
CA LEU A 283 -1.81 8.46 20.53
C LEU A 283 -2.35 9.89 20.60
N GLU A 284 -3.68 10.07 20.72
CA GLU A 284 -4.28 11.41 20.91
C GLU A 284 -3.81 12.06 22.21
N ALA A 285 -3.72 11.29 23.31
CA ALA A 285 -3.17 11.79 24.59
C ALA A 285 -1.69 12.16 24.50
N CYS A 286 -0.94 11.56 23.58
CA CYS A 286 0.46 11.89 23.28
C CYS A 286 0.62 13.05 22.26
N GLY A 287 -0.47 13.72 21.86
CA GLY A 287 -0.46 14.89 20.97
C GLY A 287 -0.45 14.57 19.47
N TYR A 288 -0.87 13.37 19.10
CA TYR A 288 -1.07 13.00 17.69
C TYR A 288 -2.52 13.21 17.26
N THR A 289 -2.72 13.60 16.02
CA THR A 289 -4.04 13.68 15.37
C THR A 289 -4.20 12.55 14.37
N GLN A 290 -5.32 11.85 14.43
CA GLN A 290 -5.66 10.82 13.45
C GLN A 290 -5.99 11.46 12.10
N VAL A 291 -5.32 11.01 11.02
CA VAL A 291 -5.48 11.53 9.64
C VAL A 291 -6.01 10.50 8.65
N THR A 292 -5.89 9.22 8.98
CA THR A 292 -6.56 8.08 8.33
C THR A 292 -7.04 7.11 9.42
N PRO A 293 -7.73 6.01 9.12
CA PRO A 293 -8.05 5.01 10.14
C PRO A 293 -6.86 4.49 10.93
N TYR A 294 -5.65 4.55 10.37
CA TYR A 294 -4.45 3.96 10.99
C TYR A 294 -3.27 4.93 11.11
N ASP A 295 -3.30 6.09 10.46
CA ASP A 295 -2.20 7.05 10.48
C ASP A 295 -2.47 8.20 11.44
N PHE A 296 -1.44 8.56 12.20
CA PHE A 296 -1.45 9.58 13.20
C PHE A 296 -0.26 10.53 13.01
N GLU A 297 -0.52 11.84 12.94
CA GLU A 297 0.47 12.88 12.75
C GLU A 297 0.60 13.75 13.98
N LYS A 298 1.82 14.05 14.41
CA LYS A 298 2.10 14.96 15.51
C LYS A 298 1.97 16.40 15.04
N GLN A 299 1.09 17.17 15.65
CA GLN A 299 0.79 18.54 15.25
C GLN A 299 1.97 19.51 15.43
N GLU A 300 2.73 19.34 16.52
CA GLU A 300 3.88 20.15 16.86
C GLU A 300 5.15 19.29 16.83
N ALA A 301 5.57 18.87 15.63
CA ALA A 301 6.78 18.10 15.45
C ALA A 301 7.97 19.02 15.13
N GLU A 302 9.15 18.72 15.69
CA GLU A 302 10.40 19.44 15.39
C GLU A 302 10.82 19.28 13.93
N LEU A 303 10.51 18.14 13.34
CA LEU A 303 10.76 17.83 11.93
C LEU A 303 9.43 17.50 11.23
N PRO A 304 8.62 18.51 10.84
CA PRO A 304 7.32 18.26 10.23
C PRO A 304 7.44 17.49 8.90
N SER A 305 6.51 16.59 8.68
CA SER A 305 6.38 15.79 7.45
C SER A 305 4.90 15.66 7.13
N SER A 306 4.53 15.83 5.86
CA SER A 306 3.13 15.78 5.42
C SER A 306 2.72 14.42 4.83
N TYR A 307 3.64 13.46 4.71
CA TYR A 307 3.41 12.18 4.05
C TYR A 307 2.65 12.33 2.72
N LEU A 308 3.22 13.11 1.82
CA LEU A 308 2.60 13.51 0.54
C LEU A 308 2.18 12.33 -0.33
N TYR A 309 2.91 11.21 -0.26
CA TYR A 309 2.57 10.00 -1.01
C TYR A 309 1.14 9.53 -0.73
N GLU A 310 0.73 9.49 0.54
CA GLU A 310 -0.61 9.08 0.95
C GLU A 310 -1.66 10.18 0.74
N GLU A 311 -1.26 11.44 0.81
CA GLU A 311 -2.18 12.57 0.69
C GLU A 311 -2.96 12.56 -0.63
N LEU A 312 -2.32 12.22 -1.74
CA LEU A 312 -2.99 12.15 -3.04
C LEU A 312 -4.06 11.06 -3.08
N PHE A 313 -3.85 9.94 -2.39
CA PHE A 313 -4.83 8.87 -2.33
C PHE A 313 -6.04 9.24 -1.45
N ARG A 314 -5.82 9.87 -0.31
CA ARG A 314 -6.90 10.31 0.59
C ARG A 314 -7.59 11.61 0.16
N LYS A 315 -7.02 12.35 -0.81
CA LYS A 315 -7.60 13.59 -1.37
C LYS A 315 -7.64 13.54 -2.90
N PRO A 316 -8.40 12.62 -3.51
CA PRO A 316 -8.39 12.42 -4.96
C PRO A 316 -9.07 13.54 -5.75
N PHE A 317 -9.82 14.42 -5.09
CA PHE A 317 -10.59 15.50 -5.71
C PHE A 317 -9.98 16.87 -5.42
N GLN A 318 -8.73 17.06 -5.84
CA GLN A 318 -8.05 18.34 -5.69
C GLN A 318 -8.42 19.32 -6.81
N SER A 319 -8.30 20.60 -6.51
CA SER A 319 -8.42 21.69 -7.50
C SER A 319 -7.59 22.90 -7.07
N ASP A 320 -7.17 23.71 -8.03
CA ASP A 320 -6.55 25.00 -7.80
C ASP A 320 -7.20 26.08 -8.69
N GLU A 321 -6.58 27.24 -8.81
CA GLU A 321 -7.05 28.35 -9.63
C GLU A 321 -7.20 28.02 -11.13
N ASN A 322 -6.46 26.99 -11.61
CA ASN A 322 -6.49 26.51 -12.99
C ASN A 322 -7.47 25.35 -13.22
N GLY A 323 -8.25 24.95 -12.18
CA GLY A 323 -9.26 23.94 -12.26
C GLY A 323 -8.92 22.62 -11.56
N PRO A 324 -9.64 21.53 -11.87
CA PRO A 324 -9.44 20.26 -11.21
C PRO A 324 -8.08 19.64 -11.53
N ILE A 325 -7.45 19.07 -10.50
CA ILE A 325 -6.18 18.33 -10.59
C ILE A 325 -6.48 16.85 -10.37
N GLY A 326 -6.05 16.03 -11.33
CA GLY A 326 -6.03 14.59 -11.17
C GLY A 326 -4.64 14.10 -10.76
N PHE A 327 -4.51 12.78 -10.62
CA PHE A 327 -3.22 12.15 -10.46
C PHE A 327 -3.15 10.82 -11.18
N ASP A 328 -1.94 10.39 -11.48
CA ASP A 328 -1.60 9.01 -11.84
C ASP A 328 -0.71 8.46 -10.72
N ALA A 329 -0.93 7.22 -10.30
CA ALA A 329 0.01 6.52 -9.46
C ALA A 329 0.79 5.54 -10.33
N TRP A 330 2.12 5.68 -10.40
CA TRP A 330 2.96 4.76 -11.13
C TRP A 330 3.76 3.90 -10.18
N GLY A 331 3.46 2.59 -10.18
CA GLY A 331 4.25 1.57 -9.49
C GLY A 331 5.36 1.07 -10.41
N TRP A 332 6.55 1.66 -10.29
CA TRP A 332 7.74 1.33 -11.05
C TRP A 332 8.52 0.22 -10.36
N GLY A 333 8.89 -0.81 -11.11
CA GLY A 333 9.67 -1.92 -10.59
C GLY A 333 8.85 -3.17 -10.26
N TYR A 334 9.50 -4.09 -9.58
CA TYR A 334 8.95 -5.38 -9.16
C TYR A 334 7.67 -5.24 -8.35
N ALA A 335 6.64 -6.00 -8.76
CA ALA A 335 5.32 -5.99 -8.12
C ALA A 335 4.62 -4.62 -8.04
N GLY A 336 5.12 -3.60 -8.76
CA GLY A 336 4.56 -2.25 -8.78
C GLY A 336 3.11 -2.25 -9.26
N ILE A 337 2.24 -1.52 -8.54
CA ILE A 337 0.83 -1.34 -8.89
C ILE A 337 0.64 0.08 -9.39
N SER A 338 0.06 0.21 -10.57
CA SER A 338 -0.18 1.50 -11.22
C SER A 338 -1.66 1.77 -11.40
N PHE A 339 -2.03 3.04 -11.25
CA PHE A 339 -3.37 3.55 -11.52
C PHE A 339 -3.23 4.76 -12.46
N PHE A 340 -3.52 4.57 -13.75
CA PHE A 340 -3.58 5.64 -14.72
C PHE A 340 -5.04 6.03 -14.91
N PHE A 341 -5.49 6.92 -14.03
CA PHE A 341 -6.88 7.37 -14.04
C PHE A 341 -7.17 8.19 -15.28
N GLY A 342 -8.33 7.93 -15.85
CA GLY A 342 -8.85 8.69 -16.97
C GLY A 342 -9.77 9.83 -16.53
N THR A 343 -10.77 10.05 -17.35
CA THR A 343 -11.91 10.95 -17.09
C THR A 343 -13.18 10.11 -16.95
N PRO A 344 -14.30 10.67 -16.48
CA PRO A 344 -15.57 9.95 -16.45
C PRO A 344 -15.98 9.33 -17.80
N GLN A 345 -15.56 9.94 -18.92
CA GLN A 345 -15.85 9.47 -20.29
C GLN A 345 -14.80 8.47 -20.80
N SER A 346 -13.59 8.48 -20.24
CA SER A 346 -12.48 7.58 -20.59
C SER A 346 -11.74 7.17 -19.29
N PRO A 347 -12.31 6.24 -18.52
CA PRO A 347 -11.97 6.03 -17.10
C PRO A 347 -10.53 5.60 -16.79
N GLY A 348 -9.82 5.02 -17.75
CA GLY A 348 -8.42 4.66 -17.56
C GLY A 348 -8.20 3.20 -17.15
N TRP A 349 -7.05 2.93 -16.55
CA TRP A 349 -6.56 1.57 -16.29
C TRP A 349 -5.84 1.45 -14.95
N ALA A 350 -5.96 0.26 -14.35
CA ALA A 350 -5.04 -0.22 -13.33
C ALA A 350 -4.23 -1.40 -13.86
N PHE A 351 -2.97 -1.52 -13.47
CA PHE A 351 -2.14 -2.67 -13.83
C PHE A 351 -1.07 -2.94 -12.77
N MET A 352 -0.56 -4.16 -12.79
CA MET A 352 0.44 -4.64 -11.84
C MET A 352 1.57 -5.32 -12.58
N ASN A 353 2.80 -4.99 -12.20
CA ASN A 353 4.00 -5.61 -12.71
C ASN A 353 4.18 -7.05 -12.20
N GLN A 354 5.13 -7.77 -12.78
CA GLN A 354 5.48 -9.15 -12.43
C GLN A 354 5.88 -9.26 -10.95
N VAL A 355 5.37 -10.31 -10.31
CA VAL A 355 5.64 -10.66 -8.89
C VAL A 355 6.68 -11.78 -8.75
N ARG A 356 7.38 -12.10 -9.84
CA ARG A 356 8.50 -13.00 -9.91
C ARG A 356 9.65 -12.29 -10.59
N ILE A 357 10.79 -12.25 -9.95
CA ILE A 357 11.93 -11.46 -10.42
C ILE A 357 12.49 -11.96 -11.76
N ASP A 358 12.49 -13.28 -11.99
CA ASP A 358 12.92 -13.89 -13.24
C ASP A 358 12.02 -13.47 -14.43
N GLN A 359 10.72 -13.35 -14.19
CA GLN A 359 9.77 -12.89 -15.20
C GLN A 359 9.89 -11.38 -15.45
N TYR A 360 10.08 -10.60 -14.40
CA TYR A 360 10.31 -9.16 -14.51
C TYR A 360 11.56 -8.88 -15.36
N PHE A 361 12.68 -9.53 -15.06
CA PHE A 361 13.93 -9.40 -15.83
C PHE A 361 13.77 -9.86 -17.28
N ARG A 362 13.09 -10.97 -17.50
CA ARG A 362 12.83 -11.50 -18.86
C ARG A 362 12.05 -10.50 -19.71
N CYS A 363 10.94 -9.95 -19.18
CA CYS A 363 10.15 -8.96 -19.92
C CYS A 363 11.02 -7.78 -20.38
N LEU A 364 11.81 -7.21 -19.47
CA LEU A 364 12.65 -6.04 -19.77
C LEU A 364 13.83 -6.38 -20.70
N SER A 365 14.39 -7.59 -20.61
CA SER A 365 15.42 -8.06 -21.55
C SER A 365 14.86 -8.20 -22.98
N GLU A 366 13.59 -8.56 -23.11
CA GLU A 366 12.86 -8.68 -24.37
C GLU A 366 12.21 -7.35 -24.81
N ARG A 367 12.49 -6.24 -24.13
CA ARG A 367 11.87 -4.91 -24.35
C ARG A 367 10.34 -4.95 -24.33
N ARG A 368 9.77 -5.77 -23.45
CA ARG A 368 8.33 -5.84 -23.15
C ARG A 368 8.04 -5.20 -21.80
N TYR A 369 6.92 -4.50 -21.68
CA TYR A 369 6.45 -4.00 -20.40
C TYR A 369 6.27 -5.17 -19.42
N PRO A 370 6.75 -5.06 -18.16
CA PRO A 370 6.74 -6.17 -17.20
C PRO A 370 5.37 -6.35 -16.53
N VAL A 371 4.28 -6.06 -17.23
CA VAL A 371 2.92 -6.11 -16.71
C VAL A 371 2.39 -7.54 -16.70
N MET A 372 1.86 -7.98 -15.55
CA MET A 372 1.32 -9.31 -15.35
C MET A 372 -0.21 -9.34 -15.45
N ARG A 373 -0.88 -8.33 -14.92
CA ARG A 373 -2.34 -8.25 -14.89
C ARG A 373 -2.80 -6.80 -14.93
N GLY A 374 -4.06 -6.60 -15.33
CA GLY A 374 -4.63 -5.26 -15.33
C GLY A 374 -6.14 -5.27 -15.36
N PHE A 375 -6.68 -4.07 -15.25
CA PHE A 375 -8.10 -3.81 -15.20
C PHE A 375 -8.41 -2.50 -15.91
N GLN A 376 -9.33 -2.54 -16.86
CA GLN A 376 -9.88 -1.35 -17.49
C GLN A 376 -11.10 -0.90 -16.70
N TYR A 377 -11.07 0.34 -16.22
CA TYR A 377 -12.18 0.90 -15.49
C TYR A 377 -13.41 1.16 -16.39
N THR A 378 -14.59 0.88 -15.88
CA THR A 378 -15.82 1.52 -16.32
C THR A 378 -15.99 2.85 -15.58
N PRO A 379 -16.91 3.74 -16.00
CA PRO A 379 -17.23 4.95 -15.22
C PRO A 379 -17.61 4.67 -13.77
N ALA A 380 -18.35 3.60 -13.51
CA ALA A 380 -18.73 3.19 -12.15
C ALA A 380 -17.51 2.67 -11.34
N ASP A 381 -16.63 1.91 -11.98
CA ASP A 381 -15.40 1.42 -11.31
C ASP A 381 -14.48 2.58 -10.92
N LEU A 382 -14.33 3.58 -11.79
CA LEU A 382 -13.53 4.76 -11.49
C LEU A 382 -14.10 5.54 -10.30
N ARG A 383 -15.44 5.73 -10.26
CA ARG A 383 -16.10 6.40 -9.12
C ARG A 383 -15.88 5.65 -7.82
N LEU A 384 -16.12 4.33 -7.82
CA LEU A 384 -15.89 3.50 -6.63
C LEU A 384 -14.41 3.51 -6.18
N HIS A 385 -13.48 3.49 -7.14
CA HIS A 385 -12.06 3.54 -6.81
C HIS A 385 -11.70 4.84 -6.09
N LEU A 386 -12.07 5.98 -6.66
CA LEU A 386 -11.78 7.28 -6.08
C LEU A 386 -12.55 7.52 -4.76
N LEU A 387 -13.79 7.03 -4.66
CA LEU A 387 -14.56 7.04 -3.41
C LEU A 387 -13.85 6.23 -2.30
N PHE A 388 -13.31 5.05 -2.65
CA PHE A 388 -12.57 4.23 -1.67
C PHE A 388 -11.30 4.91 -1.19
N GLN A 389 -10.64 5.66 -2.05
CA GLN A 389 -9.46 6.45 -1.69
C GLN A 389 -9.83 7.62 -0.78
N GLU A 390 -10.86 8.38 -1.11
CA GLU A 390 -11.30 9.52 -0.31
C GLU A 390 -11.77 9.09 1.09
N LEU A 391 -12.45 7.93 1.18
CA LEU A 391 -12.86 7.35 2.47
C LEU A 391 -11.67 7.03 3.40
N GLN A 392 -10.46 6.86 2.87
CA GLN A 392 -9.27 6.73 3.72
C GLN A 392 -8.91 8.04 4.44
N GLY A 393 -9.32 9.18 3.91
CA GLY A 393 -9.27 10.46 4.59
C GLY A 393 -10.38 10.65 5.63
N MET A 394 -11.17 9.61 5.91
CA MET A 394 -12.28 9.56 6.88
C MET A 394 -13.50 10.41 6.51
N ASP A 395 -13.44 11.16 5.44
CA ASP A 395 -14.58 11.92 4.94
C ASP A 395 -14.64 11.93 3.40
N VAL A 396 -15.82 12.24 2.86
CA VAL A 396 -16.07 12.38 1.43
C VAL A 396 -16.67 13.76 1.16
N ASP A 397 -16.02 14.56 0.30
CA ASP A 397 -16.55 15.86 -0.15
C ASP A 397 -17.64 15.63 -1.21
N ARG A 398 -18.92 15.71 -0.81
CA ARG A 398 -20.08 15.52 -1.67
C ARG A 398 -20.09 16.48 -2.87
N LYS A 399 -19.69 17.74 -2.66
CA LYS A 399 -19.67 18.76 -3.72
C LYS A 399 -18.54 18.49 -4.72
N ALA A 400 -17.36 18.08 -4.27
CA ALA A 400 -16.27 17.71 -5.14
C ALA A 400 -16.60 16.43 -5.95
N TYR A 401 -17.20 15.44 -5.31
CA TYR A 401 -17.70 14.24 -5.99
C TYR A 401 -18.75 14.58 -7.06
N GLN A 402 -19.74 15.42 -6.72
CA GLN A 402 -20.78 15.84 -7.66
C GLN A 402 -20.21 16.65 -8.84
N ARG A 403 -19.28 17.59 -8.58
CA ARG A 403 -18.59 18.33 -9.66
C ARG A 403 -17.84 17.39 -10.60
N ARG A 404 -17.23 16.35 -10.06
CA ARG A 404 -16.43 15.40 -10.84
C ARG A 404 -17.26 14.45 -11.68
N PHE A 405 -18.34 13.94 -11.14
CA PHE A 405 -19.12 12.84 -11.73
C PHE A 405 -20.55 13.22 -12.14
N GLY A 406 -21.05 14.37 -11.76
CA GLY A 406 -22.44 14.79 -12.03
C GLY A 406 -23.48 14.05 -11.18
N LEU A 407 -23.07 13.33 -10.13
CA LEU A 407 -23.89 12.51 -9.25
C LEU A 407 -23.61 12.87 -7.80
N ASP A 408 -24.62 12.78 -6.93
CA ASP A 408 -24.42 12.88 -5.49
C ASP A 408 -24.07 11.49 -4.92
N VAL A 409 -23.00 11.39 -4.14
CA VAL A 409 -22.55 10.13 -3.56
C VAL A 409 -23.54 9.51 -2.59
N VAL A 410 -24.38 10.32 -1.92
CA VAL A 410 -25.42 9.84 -1.00
C VAL A 410 -26.57 9.25 -1.78
N GLU A 411 -27.01 9.92 -2.84
CA GLU A 411 -28.08 9.44 -3.71
C GLU A 411 -27.67 8.16 -4.47
N GLU A 412 -26.39 8.06 -4.90
CA GLU A 412 -25.88 6.87 -5.60
C GLU A 412 -25.86 5.62 -4.70
N HIS A 413 -25.72 5.79 -3.38
CA HIS A 413 -25.57 4.69 -2.42
C HIS A 413 -26.50 4.82 -1.20
N THR A 414 -27.70 5.36 -1.36
CA THR A 414 -28.64 5.73 -0.29
C THR A 414 -28.78 4.66 0.79
N ALA A 415 -29.14 3.42 0.42
CA ALA A 415 -29.36 2.34 1.38
C ALA A 415 -28.10 1.99 2.21
N VAL A 416 -26.92 2.15 1.61
CA VAL A 416 -25.65 1.88 2.30
C VAL A 416 -25.38 2.97 3.33
N TRP A 417 -25.53 4.23 2.95
CA TRP A 417 -25.28 5.35 3.85
C TRP A 417 -26.32 5.42 4.99
N GLU A 418 -27.61 5.18 4.70
CA GLU A 418 -28.64 5.09 5.74
C GLU A 418 -28.31 4.01 6.77
N ALA A 419 -27.99 2.80 6.35
CA ALA A 419 -27.65 1.70 7.27
C ALA A 419 -26.43 2.02 8.15
N PHE A 420 -25.38 2.66 7.61
CA PHE A 420 -24.22 3.03 8.41
C PHE A 420 -24.46 4.26 9.30
N THR A 421 -25.39 5.13 8.93
CA THR A 421 -25.88 6.21 9.80
C THR A 421 -26.67 5.63 10.97
N ASP A 422 -27.54 4.66 10.76
CA ASP A 422 -28.27 3.94 11.81
C ASP A 422 -27.33 3.26 12.81
N LEU A 423 -26.19 2.75 12.35
CA LEU A 423 -25.15 2.15 13.18
C LEU A 423 -24.30 3.19 13.94
N GLY A 424 -24.45 4.48 13.65
CA GLY A 424 -23.61 5.54 14.21
C GLY A 424 -22.18 5.54 13.69
N TRP A 425 -21.91 4.89 12.55
CA TRP A 425 -20.57 4.82 11.93
C TRP A 425 -20.32 5.94 10.92
N VAL A 426 -21.37 6.59 10.46
CA VAL A 426 -21.33 7.64 9.46
C VAL A 426 -22.27 8.77 9.87
N THR A 427 -21.85 10.01 9.60
CA THR A 427 -22.73 11.18 9.60
C THR A 427 -22.76 11.82 8.22
N ILE A 428 -23.90 12.38 7.86
CA ILE A 428 -24.13 13.02 6.56
C ILE A 428 -24.56 14.46 6.78
N SER A 429 -23.84 15.39 6.16
CA SER A 429 -24.21 16.80 6.08
C SER A 429 -24.45 17.20 4.60
N ASP A 430 -24.78 18.45 4.37
CA ASP A 430 -24.96 18.97 3.01
C ASP A 430 -23.67 18.91 2.17
N ASP A 431 -22.51 18.95 2.83
CA ASP A 431 -21.21 19.04 2.18
C ASP A 431 -20.39 17.74 2.28
N ARG A 432 -20.63 16.90 3.29
CA ARG A 432 -19.75 15.79 3.62
C ARG A 432 -20.50 14.54 4.07
N VAL A 433 -19.87 13.39 3.79
CA VAL A 433 -20.11 12.13 4.48
C VAL A 433 -18.88 11.85 5.32
N THR A 434 -19.02 11.75 6.65
CA THR A 434 -17.90 11.56 7.58
C THR A 434 -18.02 10.22 8.26
N VAL A 435 -16.96 9.41 8.20
CA VAL A 435 -16.82 8.14 8.94
C VAL A 435 -16.26 8.44 10.32
N LEU A 436 -16.86 7.86 11.35
CA LEU A 436 -16.51 8.15 12.75
C LEU A 436 -16.65 6.94 13.66
N GLY A 437 -16.08 7.04 14.86
CA GLY A 437 -16.17 6.02 15.88
C GLY A 437 -15.69 4.66 15.40
N ASP A 438 -16.47 3.61 15.65
CA ASP A 438 -16.15 2.25 15.21
C ASP A 438 -16.18 2.08 13.67
N GLY A 439 -16.85 2.98 12.96
CA GLY A 439 -16.88 3.00 11.51
C GLY A 439 -15.47 3.11 10.90
N LEU A 440 -14.54 3.76 11.59
CA LEU A 440 -13.14 3.85 11.16
C LEU A 440 -12.44 2.48 11.19
N PHE A 441 -12.64 1.70 12.23
CA PHE A 441 -12.15 0.32 12.30
C PHE A 441 -12.83 -0.58 11.27
N TYR A 442 -14.13 -0.38 11.04
CA TYR A 442 -14.92 -1.14 10.08
C TYR A 442 -14.98 -0.51 8.68
N LEU A 443 -14.11 0.45 8.36
CA LEU A 443 -14.07 1.07 7.03
C LEU A 443 -14.05 0.05 5.88
N PRO A 444 -13.33 -1.09 5.94
CA PRO A 444 -13.42 -2.12 4.91
C PRO A 444 -14.82 -2.71 4.71
N LEU A 445 -15.66 -2.76 5.74
CA LEU A 445 -17.05 -3.21 5.57
C LEU A 445 -17.88 -2.17 4.83
N ILE A 446 -17.67 -0.87 5.12
CA ILE A 446 -18.32 0.23 4.40
C ILE A 446 -17.94 0.16 2.92
N GLN A 447 -16.64 0.08 2.61
CA GLN A 447 -16.14 -0.04 1.24
C GLN A 447 -16.67 -1.29 0.54
N ASN A 448 -16.71 -2.44 1.22
CA ASN A 448 -17.26 -3.68 0.65
C ASN A 448 -18.78 -3.58 0.40
N ALA A 449 -19.53 -2.89 1.25
CA ALA A 449 -20.97 -2.66 1.04
C ALA A 449 -21.22 -1.77 -0.18
N LEU A 450 -20.47 -0.68 -0.33
CA LEU A 450 -20.50 0.21 -1.49
C LEU A 450 -20.18 -0.51 -2.81
N GLY A 451 -19.14 -1.34 -2.80
CA GLY A 451 -18.69 -2.10 -3.97
C GLY A 451 -19.42 -3.42 -4.22
N TYR A 452 -20.36 -3.84 -3.35
CA TYR A 452 -20.94 -5.19 -3.34
C TYR A 452 -21.55 -5.60 -4.67
N ASP A 453 -22.49 -4.81 -5.19
CA ASP A 453 -23.21 -5.16 -6.41
C ASP A 453 -22.27 -5.26 -7.62
N ARG A 454 -21.27 -4.38 -7.68
CA ARG A 454 -20.28 -4.40 -8.75
C ARG A 454 -19.38 -5.64 -8.68
N LEU A 455 -18.94 -6.03 -7.49
CA LEU A 455 -18.14 -7.24 -7.29
C LEU A 455 -18.93 -8.51 -7.63
N GLU A 456 -20.21 -8.56 -7.31
CA GLU A 456 -21.09 -9.67 -7.71
C GLU A 456 -21.25 -9.75 -9.23
N GLN A 457 -21.47 -8.63 -9.91
CA GLN A 457 -21.51 -8.58 -11.38
C GLN A 457 -20.21 -9.12 -11.99
N MET A 458 -19.04 -8.71 -11.47
CA MET A 458 -17.75 -9.18 -11.95
C MET A 458 -17.56 -10.68 -11.73
N ARG A 459 -18.06 -11.24 -10.62
CA ARG A 459 -17.99 -12.68 -10.33
C ARG A 459 -18.85 -13.49 -11.31
N HIS A 460 -20.07 -13.03 -11.59
CA HIS A 460 -20.97 -13.67 -12.54
C HIS A 460 -20.38 -13.66 -13.96
N SER A 461 -19.90 -12.52 -14.45
CA SER A 461 -19.28 -12.42 -15.78
C SER A 461 -18.07 -13.34 -15.94
N ARG A 462 -17.28 -13.53 -14.88
CA ARG A 462 -16.15 -14.49 -14.92
C ARG A 462 -16.62 -15.93 -15.00
N ALA A 463 -17.65 -16.32 -14.23
CA ALA A 463 -18.21 -17.67 -14.25
C ALA A 463 -18.72 -18.01 -15.66
N GLU A 464 -19.43 -17.09 -16.31
CA GLU A 464 -19.90 -17.23 -17.70
C GLU A 464 -18.75 -17.38 -18.68
N THR A 465 -17.70 -16.56 -18.58
CA THR A 465 -16.52 -16.64 -19.47
C THR A 465 -15.78 -17.96 -19.29
N THR A 466 -15.70 -18.49 -18.06
CA THR A 466 -15.05 -19.77 -17.77
C THR A 466 -15.84 -20.96 -18.31
N MET A 467 -17.18 -20.86 -18.36
CA MET A 467 -18.05 -21.89 -18.94
C MET A 467 -18.02 -21.90 -20.47
N THR A 468 -17.71 -20.78 -21.12
CA THR A 468 -17.69 -20.66 -22.58
C THR A 468 -16.32 -20.98 -23.20
N VAL A 469 -15.25 -21.05 -22.43
CA VAL A 469 -13.93 -21.49 -22.92
C VAL A 469 -13.88 -23.01 -22.82
N PRO A 470 -13.72 -23.77 -23.95
CA PRO A 470 -13.46 -25.21 -23.90
C PRO A 470 -12.27 -25.48 -22.99
N ALA A 471 -12.39 -26.50 -22.12
CA ALA A 471 -11.30 -26.88 -21.24
C ALA A 471 -9.98 -26.96 -22.01
N ALA A 472 -9.06 -26.07 -21.72
CA ALA A 472 -7.72 -26.14 -22.27
C ALA A 472 -7.15 -27.53 -21.95
N ALA A 473 -6.50 -28.16 -22.95
CA ALA A 473 -5.88 -29.46 -22.78
C ALA A 473 -5.08 -29.52 -21.46
N PRO A 474 -5.15 -30.64 -20.73
CA PRO A 474 -4.48 -30.74 -19.44
C PRO A 474 -3.01 -30.39 -19.60
N ARG A 475 -2.52 -29.45 -18.80
CA ARG A 475 -1.08 -29.11 -18.74
C ARG A 475 -0.33 -30.42 -18.53
N PRO A 476 0.74 -30.71 -19.31
CA PRO A 476 1.54 -31.90 -19.07
C PRO A 476 1.97 -31.92 -17.60
N ALA A 477 1.81 -33.07 -16.95
CA ALA A 477 2.20 -33.27 -15.58
C ALA A 477 3.65 -32.77 -15.39
N ARG A 478 3.87 -31.91 -14.40
CA ARG A 478 5.23 -31.56 -14.02
C ARG A 478 5.96 -32.86 -13.71
N VAL A 479 6.96 -33.19 -14.50
CA VAL A 479 7.93 -34.22 -14.15
C VAL A 479 8.55 -33.73 -12.83
N ALA A 480 8.38 -34.50 -11.78
CA ALA A 480 9.02 -34.22 -10.51
C ALA A 480 10.53 -34.35 -10.74
N GLU A 481 11.23 -33.22 -10.83
CA GLU A 481 12.68 -33.24 -10.70
C GLU A 481 12.99 -33.64 -9.27
N GLU A 482 13.66 -34.76 -9.12
CA GLU A 482 14.19 -35.22 -7.84
C GLU A 482 15.12 -34.15 -7.27
N PRO A 483 15.03 -33.83 -5.95
CA PRO A 483 15.96 -32.87 -5.35
C PRO A 483 17.37 -33.42 -5.42
N ALA A 484 18.28 -32.70 -6.05
CA ALA A 484 19.70 -32.99 -6.09
C ALA A 484 20.25 -33.02 -4.64
N VAL A 485 20.51 -34.20 -4.15
CA VAL A 485 21.12 -34.43 -2.84
C VAL A 485 22.59 -34.07 -2.92
N TRP A 486 22.96 -32.88 -2.48
CA TRP A 486 24.35 -32.50 -2.31
C TRP A 486 24.94 -33.26 -1.11
N ARG A 487 25.69 -34.36 -1.39
CA ARG A 487 26.55 -35.04 -0.39
C ARG A 487 27.82 -34.23 -0.19
N TRP A 488 27.95 -33.62 0.97
CA TRP A 488 29.26 -33.13 1.46
C TRP A 488 30.17 -34.32 1.74
N ARG A 489 31.23 -34.48 0.93
CA ARG A 489 32.36 -35.33 1.31
C ARG A 489 33.18 -34.58 2.38
N ARG A 490 33.25 -35.13 3.58
CA ARG A 490 34.26 -34.77 4.55
C ARG A 490 35.61 -35.25 4.00
N SER A 491 36.54 -34.36 3.70
CA SER A 491 37.92 -34.70 3.55
C SER A 491 38.55 -34.70 4.92
N SER A 492 38.96 -35.89 5.36
CA SER A 492 39.92 -36.11 6.44
C SER A 492 41.31 -35.84 5.89
N ALA A 493 42.02 -34.87 6.46
CA ALA A 493 43.44 -34.85 6.82
C ALA A 493 43.72 -33.51 7.54
#